data_2de0e07e250666a0d393cdae4e5c94c2
#
_entry.id   2de0e07e250666a0d393cdae4e5c94c2
#
_cell.length_a   1.000
_cell.length_b   1.000
_cell.length_c   1.000
_cell.angle_alpha   90.00
_cell.angle_beta   90.00
_cell.angle_gamma   90.00
#
_symmetry.space_group_name_H-M   'P 1'
#
loop_
_entity.id
_entity.type
_entity.pdbx_description
1 polymer ?
#
loop_
_entity_poly.entity_id
_entity_poly.type
_entity_poly.pdbx_seq_one_letter_code
_entity_poly.pdbx_strand_id
1 'polypeptide(L)'
;VKESWVRPASLRGLFALPLMVAITLGMASVGAAHVLAQGVPSAAAGPPGTGLAWGNNSDGELGDGTNNGSSTPIAVDLPAGTTITAIAAGTAYGLALTSAGTVLAWGDNSAGQLGDGTTTDSSTPVTVDLPAGTTITAVAAGDRHSLALTSTGTMLAWGENFIGQLGDGTTTRRSTPVAVDLPAGTTVTAVAAGDRHSLALTSADTVLAWGDNSAGQLGDGTTTDRDTPVAVDLPAGTTITTVAAGAYHSLAVTSADTMLAWGYNIFGQLGDGTTTDRDTPVAVDLPAGTTITTVSGGARHTLAVTSADTMLAWGHNNFGQLGDGTTTDKSTPVAVNLPTGTTITTASAGAFHSLAVTSTGTMLAWGYNALGQVGDGTTATRRRTPVAVDLPTGTTITAAAAGNRHSLAIAPSTSTTTLQVTPPNPEPDQPVTFTATVTCTGSTPTGTVTFHDGTATLDTEPLSGNPTAILRVTRLTPGTHSIHARYNGDSNCPSSTSNPTTVTVPKPTIPVTGTSLPTILTAGSLLTLTGAALILAHRRRPAHGA
;
A
#
# COMPACT_ATOMS: atom_id res chain seq x y z
N VAL A 1 23.94 -55.46 -40.72
CA VAL A 1 24.13 -54.95 -42.08
C VAL A 1 23.99 -53.43 -41.94
N LYS A 2 25.03 -52.61 -41.75
CA LYS A 2 25.91 -51.93 -42.75
C LYS A 2 25.05 -51.08 -43.70
N GLU A 3 25.19 -49.80 -43.88
CA GLU A 3 26.30 -48.84 -44.08
C GLU A 3 25.60 -47.45 -44.21
N SER A 4 26.07 -46.36 -43.74
CA SER A 4 27.21 -45.46 -43.94
C SER A 4 26.99 -44.38 -45.02
N TRP A 5 27.40 -43.13 -44.58
CA TRP A 5 27.94 -41.99 -45.34
C TRP A 5 26.95 -41.11 -46.13
N VAL A 6 27.03 -39.77 -46.23
CA VAL A 6 28.16 -38.83 -46.39
C VAL A 6 27.65 -37.37 -46.19
N ARG A 7 28.48 -36.48 -45.59
CA ARG A 7 28.40 -35.01 -45.79
C ARG A 7 29.08 -34.63 -47.09
N PRO A 8 28.80 -33.47 -47.74
CA PRO A 8 29.73 -32.35 -47.73
C PRO A 8 29.06 -30.95 -47.61
N ALA A 9 29.64 -30.00 -46.90
CA ALA A 9 30.62 -28.97 -47.22
C ALA A 9 30.10 -27.74 -48.00
N SER A 10 30.12 -26.62 -47.24
CA SER A 10 30.47 -25.22 -47.57
C SER A 10 30.07 -24.61 -48.93
N LEU A 11 29.45 -23.40 -48.83
CA LEU A 11 29.92 -22.26 -49.65
C LEU A 11 29.57 -20.92 -48.93
N ARG A 12 30.58 -20.05 -48.91
CA ARG A 12 30.55 -18.66 -48.44
C ARG A 12 29.85 -17.78 -49.50
N GLY A 13 29.09 -16.78 -49.02
CA GLY A 13 28.62 -15.67 -49.86
C GLY A 13 28.41 -14.41 -48.99
N LEU A 14 29.36 -13.48 -49.10
CA LEU A 14 29.19 -12.08 -48.68
C LEU A 14 28.06 -11.46 -49.53
N PHE A 15 27.20 -10.59 -48.95
CA PHE A 15 26.94 -9.25 -49.48
C PHE A 15 25.90 -8.47 -48.63
N ALA A 16 26.30 -7.25 -48.31
CA ALA A 16 25.52 -6.01 -48.17
C ALA A 16 24.58 -5.81 -46.97
N LEU A 17 25.01 -4.92 -46.06
CA LEU A 17 24.17 -4.12 -45.16
C LEU A 17 23.27 -3.16 -45.98
N PRO A 18 22.06 -2.92 -45.51
CA PRO A 18 21.46 -1.60 -45.54
C PRO A 18 21.38 -1.03 -44.13
N LEU A 19 21.84 0.19 -44.02
CA LEU A 19 21.73 1.11 -42.89
C LEU A 19 20.25 1.36 -42.61
N MET A 20 19.69 0.79 -41.52
CA MET A 20 18.43 1.22 -40.98
C MET A 20 18.66 2.13 -39.79
N VAL A 21 18.24 3.40 -39.96
CA VAL A 21 18.14 4.39 -38.91
C VAL A 21 17.13 3.86 -37.87
N ALA A 22 17.62 3.44 -36.72
CA ALA A 22 16.77 3.13 -35.58
C ALA A 22 16.34 4.43 -34.89
N ILE A 23 15.09 4.80 -35.09
CA ILE A 23 14.41 5.76 -34.25
C ILE A 23 14.16 5.04 -32.92
N THR A 24 14.96 5.36 -31.91
CA THR A 24 14.70 4.93 -30.53
C THR A 24 13.51 5.74 -29.99
N LEU A 25 12.31 5.21 -30.13
CA LEU A 25 11.23 5.55 -29.22
C LEU A 25 11.64 4.97 -27.85
N GLY A 26 11.95 5.85 -26.91
CA GLY A 26 12.10 5.52 -25.51
C GLY A 26 10.75 5.05 -24.96
N MET A 27 10.47 3.75 -25.02
CA MET A 27 9.52 3.13 -24.14
C MET A 27 10.17 3.11 -22.75
N ALA A 28 9.76 4.04 -21.90
CA ALA A 28 9.93 3.88 -20.48
C ALA A 28 9.24 2.55 -20.12
N SER A 29 10.05 1.53 -19.85
CA SER A 29 9.60 0.34 -19.17
C SER A 29 9.13 0.81 -17.78
N VAL A 30 7.83 0.97 -17.62
CA VAL A 30 7.22 0.90 -16.31
C VAL A 30 7.54 -0.50 -15.82
N GLY A 31 8.59 -0.61 -15.02
CA GLY A 31 8.88 -1.82 -14.28
C GLY A 31 7.61 -2.11 -13.48
N ALA A 32 6.90 -3.15 -13.84
CA ALA A 32 5.93 -3.76 -12.95
C ALA A 32 6.74 -4.10 -11.69
N ALA A 33 6.61 -3.27 -10.66
CA ALA A 33 6.96 -3.68 -9.33
C ALA A 33 6.16 -4.96 -9.11
N HIS A 34 6.85 -6.07 -9.02
CA HIS A 34 6.28 -7.28 -8.44
C HIS A 34 5.89 -6.87 -7.02
N VAL A 35 4.63 -6.52 -6.87
CA VAL A 35 4.00 -6.52 -5.56
C VAL A 35 4.11 -7.97 -5.11
N LEU A 36 5.04 -8.24 -4.22
CA LEU A 36 5.12 -9.51 -3.52
C LEU A 36 3.72 -9.72 -2.94
N ALA A 37 3.00 -10.71 -3.46
CA ALA A 37 1.71 -11.10 -2.96
C ALA A 37 1.92 -11.50 -1.49
N GLN A 38 1.57 -10.59 -0.59
CA GLN A 38 1.66 -10.85 0.84
C GLN A 38 0.42 -11.62 1.23
N GLY A 39 0.59 -12.88 1.61
CA GLY A 39 -0.46 -13.66 2.23
C GLY A 39 -0.92 -12.99 3.52
N VAL A 40 -2.23 -12.82 3.66
CA VAL A 40 -2.84 -12.34 4.90
C VAL A 40 -3.03 -13.57 5.80
N PRO A 41 -2.69 -13.52 7.11
CA PRO A 41 -2.60 -12.31 7.91
C PRO A 41 -1.18 -11.89 8.29
N SER A 42 -0.24 -11.76 7.39
CA SER A 42 0.74 -10.72 7.54
C SER A 42 0.01 -9.38 7.38
N ALA A 43 0.45 -8.35 8.11
CA ALA A 43 -0.21 -7.06 8.10
C ALA A 43 -0.55 -6.61 6.68
N ALA A 44 -1.78 -6.20 6.44
CA ALA A 44 -2.16 -5.59 5.18
C ALA A 44 -1.29 -4.34 4.97
N ALA A 45 -0.49 -4.30 3.91
CA ALA A 45 0.47 -3.25 3.63
C ALA A 45 -0.02 -2.32 2.52
N GLY A 46 0.30 -1.05 2.62
CA GLY A 46 -0.06 -0.01 1.64
C GLY A 46 0.93 1.16 1.68
N PRO A 47 0.74 2.19 0.84
CA PRO A 47 1.46 3.44 0.99
C PRO A 47 1.23 4.03 2.38
N PRO A 48 2.20 4.82 2.91
CA PRO A 48 2.07 5.43 4.23
C PRO A 48 0.79 6.23 4.37
N GLY A 49 0.08 6.06 5.50
CA GLY A 49 -1.21 6.66 5.69
C GLY A 49 -1.65 6.76 7.16
N THR A 50 -2.90 7.09 7.35
CA THR A 50 -3.58 7.11 8.66
C THR A 50 -4.39 5.84 8.86
N GLY A 51 -4.65 5.46 10.12
CA GLY A 51 -5.49 4.33 10.48
C GLY A 51 -6.97 4.71 10.57
N LEU A 52 -7.84 3.84 10.08
CA LEU A 52 -9.28 3.86 10.35
C LEU A 52 -9.67 2.55 11.03
N ALA A 53 -10.67 2.61 11.93
CA ALA A 53 -11.16 1.47 12.68
C ALA A 53 -12.68 1.54 12.88
N TRP A 54 -13.34 0.39 12.97
CA TRP A 54 -14.79 0.30 13.25
C TRP A 54 -15.17 -1.09 13.75
N GLY A 55 -16.36 -1.21 14.34
CA GLY A 55 -16.88 -2.43 14.93
C GLY A 55 -16.96 -2.34 16.46
N ASN A 56 -16.67 -3.47 17.11
CA ASN A 56 -16.55 -3.55 18.58
C ASN A 56 -15.39 -2.69 19.10
N ASN A 57 -15.54 -2.15 20.32
CA ASN A 57 -14.52 -1.38 21.01
C ASN A 57 -14.53 -1.60 22.54
N SER A 58 -14.99 -2.76 23.01
CA SER A 58 -15.09 -3.01 24.45
C SER A 58 -13.75 -2.99 25.19
N ASP A 59 -12.68 -3.35 24.48
CA ASP A 59 -11.32 -3.45 25.01
C ASP A 59 -10.40 -2.35 24.45
N GLY A 60 -10.96 -1.36 23.73
CA GLY A 60 -10.20 -0.27 23.11
C GLY A 60 -9.62 -0.63 21.73
N GLU A 61 -10.14 -1.70 21.08
CA GLU A 61 -9.59 -2.22 19.84
C GLU A 61 -9.71 -1.30 18.61
N LEU A 62 -10.46 -0.19 18.71
CA LEU A 62 -10.50 0.85 17.67
C LEU A 62 -9.36 1.87 17.80
N GLY A 63 -8.71 1.97 18.97
CA GLY A 63 -7.56 2.85 19.17
C GLY A 63 -7.88 4.36 19.10
N ASP A 64 -9.12 4.76 19.37
CA ASP A 64 -9.64 6.14 19.27
C ASP A 64 -9.67 6.88 20.60
N GLY A 65 -9.06 6.31 21.65
CA GLY A 65 -9.06 6.86 23.02
C GLY A 65 -10.33 6.54 23.79
N THR A 66 -11.27 5.77 23.25
CA THR A 66 -12.54 5.40 23.89
C THR A 66 -12.73 3.88 23.92
N ASN A 67 -13.81 3.43 24.58
CA ASN A 67 -14.29 2.05 24.54
C ASN A 67 -15.68 1.96 23.89
N ASN A 68 -16.04 2.93 23.05
CA ASN A 68 -17.31 2.95 22.34
C ASN A 68 -17.16 2.35 20.93
N GLY A 69 -17.96 1.33 20.60
CA GLY A 69 -17.99 0.77 19.26
C GLY A 69 -18.52 1.75 18.21
N SER A 70 -18.13 1.56 16.96
CA SER A 70 -18.59 2.38 15.84
C SER A 70 -19.10 1.49 14.69
N SER A 71 -20.23 1.87 14.09
CA SER A 71 -20.76 1.21 12.88
C SER A 71 -20.25 1.85 11.56
N THR A 72 -19.42 2.90 11.66
CA THR A 72 -18.76 3.57 10.56
C THR A 72 -17.27 3.72 10.87
N PRO A 73 -16.39 3.79 9.86
CA PRO A 73 -14.98 4.04 10.06
C PRO A 73 -14.69 5.35 10.81
N ILE A 74 -13.90 5.27 11.88
CA ILE A 74 -13.37 6.38 12.67
C ILE A 74 -11.86 6.38 12.66
N ALA A 75 -11.22 7.51 12.93
CA ALA A 75 -9.77 7.61 12.94
C ALA A 75 -9.17 6.89 14.17
N VAL A 76 -8.08 6.15 13.96
CA VAL A 76 -7.19 5.70 15.03
C VAL A 76 -6.38 6.90 15.53
N ASP A 77 -6.27 7.09 16.84
CA ASP A 77 -5.53 8.21 17.47
C ASP A 77 -4.01 7.95 17.45
N LEU A 78 -3.42 8.00 16.24
CA LEU A 78 -1.99 7.81 16.07
C LEU A 78 -1.21 8.98 16.67
N PRO A 79 -0.01 8.74 17.25
CA PRO A 79 0.88 9.81 17.69
C PRO A 79 1.16 10.83 16.57
N ALA A 80 1.20 12.12 16.92
CA ALA A 80 1.38 13.19 15.96
C ALA A 80 2.61 12.97 15.06
N GLY A 81 2.44 13.13 13.75
CA GLY A 81 3.50 12.93 12.75
C GLY A 81 3.80 11.46 12.41
N THR A 82 3.01 10.53 12.93
CA THR A 82 3.17 9.10 12.61
C THR A 82 2.29 8.71 11.43
N THR A 83 2.87 8.01 10.47
CA THR A 83 2.15 7.30 9.41
C THR A 83 2.41 5.81 9.51
N ILE A 84 1.45 5.01 9.10
CA ILE A 84 1.52 3.55 9.13
C ILE A 84 1.60 2.99 7.71
N THR A 85 2.35 1.91 7.56
CA THR A 85 2.58 1.22 6.28
C THR A 85 1.94 -0.16 6.22
N ALA A 86 1.64 -0.75 7.39
CA ALA A 86 0.96 -2.03 7.48
C ALA A 86 0.11 -2.09 8.75
N ILE A 87 -0.96 -2.91 8.71
CA ILE A 87 -1.92 -3.05 9.81
C ILE A 87 -2.35 -4.52 9.94
N ALA A 88 -2.43 -5.02 11.18
CA ALA A 88 -2.94 -6.34 11.49
C ALA A 88 -3.96 -6.26 12.63
N ALA A 89 -4.95 -7.14 12.62
CA ALA A 89 -6.01 -7.19 13.62
C ALA A 89 -6.04 -8.58 14.26
N GLY A 90 -5.90 -8.61 15.58
CA GLY A 90 -6.12 -9.79 16.39
C GLY A 90 -7.57 -9.94 16.83
N THR A 91 -7.84 -10.74 17.86
CA THR A 91 -9.24 -10.95 18.32
C THR A 91 -9.85 -9.67 18.87
N ALA A 92 -9.15 -8.93 19.73
CA ALA A 92 -9.61 -7.69 20.34
C ALA A 92 -8.48 -6.64 20.46
N TYR A 93 -7.53 -6.66 19.52
CA TYR A 93 -6.42 -5.71 19.49
C TYR A 93 -5.96 -5.44 18.07
N GLY A 94 -5.25 -4.34 17.88
CA GLY A 94 -4.67 -3.94 16.62
C GLY A 94 -3.15 -3.76 16.72
N LEU A 95 -2.45 -4.03 15.61
CA LEU A 95 -1.05 -3.71 15.39
C LEU A 95 -0.91 -2.81 14.17
N ALA A 96 0.00 -1.85 14.23
CA ALA A 96 0.39 -1.05 13.07
C ALA A 96 1.90 -0.95 12.96
N LEU A 97 2.43 -1.22 11.78
CA LEU A 97 3.81 -0.95 11.41
C LEU A 97 3.91 0.49 10.94
N THR A 98 4.78 1.27 11.55
CA THR A 98 5.00 2.66 11.15
C THR A 98 5.99 2.77 9.98
N SER A 99 5.99 3.90 9.29
CA SER A 99 6.98 4.21 8.24
C SER A 99 8.43 4.26 8.76
N ALA A 100 8.61 4.40 10.09
CA ALA A 100 9.92 4.37 10.74
C ALA A 100 10.40 2.94 11.08
N GLY A 101 9.61 1.90 10.80
CA GLY A 101 9.93 0.51 11.15
C GLY A 101 9.74 0.16 12.63
N THR A 102 8.99 0.98 13.38
CA THR A 102 8.51 0.69 14.74
C THR A 102 7.10 0.11 14.70
N VAL A 103 6.63 -0.47 15.80
CA VAL A 103 5.29 -1.06 15.90
C VAL A 103 4.49 -0.33 16.97
N LEU A 104 3.24 -0.01 16.65
CA LEU A 104 2.22 0.46 17.59
C LEU A 104 1.20 -0.66 17.81
N ALA A 105 0.64 -0.73 19.02
CA ALA A 105 -0.37 -1.70 19.41
C ALA A 105 -1.45 -1.06 20.28
N TRP A 106 -2.68 -1.55 20.25
CA TRP A 106 -3.80 -1.08 21.07
C TRP A 106 -4.88 -2.14 21.21
N GLY A 107 -5.76 -2.00 22.21
CA GLY A 107 -6.82 -2.95 22.54
C GLY A 107 -6.51 -3.81 23.76
N ASP A 108 -7.02 -5.06 23.78
CA ASP A 108 -6.78 -6.06 24.83
C ASP A 108 -5.29 -6.36 25.00
N ASN A 109 -4.83 -6.34 26.25
CA ASN A 109 -3.47 -6.67 26.66
C ASN A 109 -3.40 -7.71 27.78
N SER A 110 -4.48 -8.40 28.05
CA SER A 110 -4.59 -9.34 29.18
C SER A 110 -3.54 -10.49 29.13
N ALA A 111 -2.99 -10.77 27.94
CA ALA A 111 -1.90 -11.74 27.74
C ALA A 111 -0.55 -11.08 27.41
N GLY A 112 -0.44 -9.75 27.40
CA GLY A 112 0.77 -9.03 27.01
C GLY A 112 0.93 -8.86 25.50
N GLN A 113 -0.15 -9.02 24.71
CA GLN A 113 -0.12 -8.99 23.25
C GLN A 113 0.17 -7.61 22.65
N LEU A 114 0.12 -6.53 23.42
CA LEU A 114 0.57 -5.21 23.00
C LEU A 114 2.10 -5.06 23.02
N GLY A 115 2.81 -5.89 23.82
CA GLY A 115 4.28 -5.93 23.81
C GLY A 115 4.96 -4.70 24.43
N ASP A 116 4.25 -3.92 25.23
CA ASP A 116 4.69 -2.68 25.90
C ASP A 116 5.27 -2.90 27.30
N GLY A 117 5.55 -4.15 27.67
CA GLY A 117 6.02 -4.54 28.99
C GLY A 117 4.92 -4.71 30.04
N THR A 118 3.67 -4.42 29.72
CA THR A 118 2.52 -4.48 30.63
C THR A 118 1.52 -5.59 30.25
N THR A 119 0.45 -5.71 31.01
CA THR A 119 -0.74 -6.51 30.67
C THR A 119 -2.01 -5.66 30.87
N THR A 120 -1.90 -4.36 30.68
CA THR A 120 -3.01 -3.42 30.79
C THR A 120 -3.51 -3.05 29.41
N ASP A 121 -4.82 -3.13 29.17
CA ASP A 121 -5.44 -2.74 27.91
C ASP A 121 -5.19 -1.27 27.60
N SER A 122 -5.12 -0.94 26.31
CA SER A 122 -4.97 0.46 25.89
C SER A 122 -5.96 0.82 24.80
N SER A 123 -6.77 1.83 25.03
CA SER A 123 -7.69 2.40 24.03
C SER A 123 -6.99 3.35 23.04
N THR A 124 -5.70 3.63 23.24
CA THR A 124 -4.86 4.43 22.31
C THR A 124 -3.63 3.63 21.90
N PRO A 125 -3.06 3.86 20.71
CA PRO A 125 -1.84 3.22 20.29
C PRO A 125 -0.67 3.45 21.25
N VAL A 126 -0.04 2.36 21.74
CA VAL A 126 1.19 2.34 22.54
C VAL A 126 2.33 1.77 21.71
N THR A 127 3.56 2.18 22.02
CA THR A 127 4.74 1.66 21.31
C THR A 127 5.12 0.29 21.85
N VAL A 128 5.35 -0.67 20.96
CA VAL A 128 5.92 -2.00 21.32
C VAL A 128 7.38 -1.81 21.77
N ASP A 129 7.75 -2.46 22.88
CA ASP A 129 9.11 -2.39 23.46
C ASP A 129 10.08 -3.31 22.69
N LEU A 130 10.45 -2.88 21.48
CA LEU A 130 11.36 -3.60 20.59
C LEU A 130 12.82 -3.53 21.09
N PRO A 131 13.63 -4.58 20.90
CA PRO A 131 15.07 -4.51 21.18
C PRO A 131 15.73 -3.34 20.43
N ALA A 132 16.68 -2.66 21.08
CA ALA A 132 17.33 -1.48 20.50
C ALA A 132 17.97 -1.77 19.13
N GLY A 133 17.74 -0.87 18.17
CA GLY A 133 18.26 -0.98 16.80
C GLY A 133 17.49 -1.94 15.89
N THR A 134 16.35 -2.48 16.35
CA THR A 134 15.50 -3.36 15.54
C THR A 134 14.61 -2.53 14.61
N THR A 135 14.59 -2.89 13.33
CA THR A 135 13.64 -2.38 12.34
C THR A 135 12.70 -3.50 11.91
N ILE A 136 11.41 -3.28 12.01
CA ILE A 136 10.38 -4.24 11.61
C ILE A 136 9.97 -4.00 10.15
N THR A 137 9.74 -5.08 9.41
CA THR A 137 9.30 -5.06 8.00
C THR A 137 7.92 -5.67 7.78
N ALA A 138 7.47 -6.54 8.71
CA ALA A 138 6.12 -7.09 8.69
C ALA A 138 5.65 -7.43 10.12
N VAL A 139 4.34 -7.40 10.34
CA VAL A 139 3.69 -7.82 11.59
C VAL A 139 2.55 -8.78 11.27
N ALA A 140 2.21 -9.66 12.20
CA ALA A 140 1.00 -10.49 12.16
C ALA A 140 0.38 -10.59 13.55
N ALA A 141 -0.95 -10.67 13.61
CA ALA A 141 -1.71 -10.73 14.86
C ALA A 141 -2.54 -12.01 14.90
N GLY A 142 -2.35 -12.80 15.95
CA GLY A 142 -3.17 -13.96 16.26
C GLY A 142 -4.33 -13.61 17.21
N ASP A 143 -4.90 -14.61 17.90
CA ASP A 143 -5.93 -14.36 18.93
C ASP A 143 -5.39 -13.40 20.00
N ARG A 144 -4.30 -13.79 20.66
CA ARG A 144 -3.65 -13.05 21.76
C ARG A 144 -2.13 -13.09 21.70
N HIS A 145 -1.55 -13.34 20.52
CA HIS A 145 -0.10 -13.27 20.33
C HIS A 145 0.21 -12.48 19.06
N SER A 146 1.37 -11.89 19.06
CA SER A 146 1.84 -11.00 17.99
C SER A 146 3.18 -11.49 17.47
N LEU A 147 3.39 -11.36 16.17
CA LEU A 147 4.62 -11.69 15.46
C LEU A 147 5.15 -10.46 14.73
N ALA A 148 6.46 -10.33 14.67
CA ALA A 148 7.13 -9.32 13.86
C ALA A 148 8.32 -9.91 13.12
N LEU A 149 8.44 -9.58 11.83
CA LEU A 149 9.59 -9.88 11.00
C LEU A 149 10.54 -8.68 11.02
N THR A 150 11.80 -8.92 11.31
CA THR A 150 12.83 -7.89 11.30
C THR A 150 13.43 -7.71 9.90
N SER A 151 14.08 -6.59 9.66
CA SER A 151 14.81 -6.32 8.41
C SER A 151 16.00 -7.26 8.15
N THR A 152 16.41 -8.03 9.16
CA THR A 152 17.48 -9.05 9.06
C THR A 152 16.95 -10.45 8.76
N GLY A 153 15.62 -10.62 8.65
CA GLY A 153 14.99 -11.93 8.40
C GLY A 153 14.88 -12.80 9.65
N THR A 154 15.08 -12.25 10.85
CA THR A 154 14.76 -12.89 12.13
C THR A 154 13.36 -12.54 12.58
N MET A 155 12.82 -13.27 13.56
CA MET A 155 11.47 -13.06 14.05
C MET A 155 11.44 -12.73 15.54
N LEU A 156 10.51 -11.88 15.91
CA LEU A 156 10.11 -11.60 17.29
C LEU A 156 8.67 -12.03 17.51
N ALA A 157 8.35 -12.49 18.72
CA ALA A 157 7.00 -12.88 19.12
C ALA A 157 6.72 -12.44 20.55
N TRP A 158 5.45 -12.14 20.88
CA TRP A 158 5.02 -11.78 22.24
C TRP A 158 3.51 -12.03 22.42
N GLY A 159 3.05 -11.96 23.66
CA GLY A 159 1.67 -12.25 24.04
C GLY A 159 1.52 -13.63 24.68
N GLU A 160 0.37 -14.28 24.43
CA GLU A 160 0.02 -15.59 24.93
C GLU A 160 0.96 -16.68 24.38
N ASN A 161 1.32 -17.66 25.26
CA ASN A 161 2.24 -18.74 24.89
C ASN A 161 1.92 -20.09 25.52
N PHE A 162 0.71 -20.33 25.99
CA PHE A 162 0.40 -21.57 26.74
C PHE A 162 0.54 -22.85 25.91
N ILE A 163 0.58 -22.73 24.59
CA ILE A 163 0.68 -23.84 23.63
C ILE A 163 1.96 -23.72 22.78
N GLY A 164 2.89 -22.83 23.16
CA GLY A 164 4.14 -22.63 22.42
C GLY A 164 4.00 -21.74 21.17
N GLN A 165 2.91 -20.97 21.03
CA GLN A 165 2.64 -20.14 19.83
C GLN A 165 3.67 -19.02 19.59
N LEU A 166 4.53 -18.69 20.55
CA LEU A 166 5.65 -17.77 20.38
C LEU A 166 6.87 -18.41 19.74
N GLY A 167 7.02 -19.74 19.83
CA GLY A 167 8.14 -20.47 19.22
C GLY A 167 9.50 -20.20 19.88
N ASP A 168 9.52 -19.78 21.15
CA ASP A 168 10.74 -19.45 21.93
C ASP A 168 11.26 -20.65 22.76
N GLY A 169 10.79 -21.88 22.46
CA GLY A 169 11.12 -23.09 23.20
C GLY A 169 10.48 -23.16 24.58
N THR A 170 9.50 -22.33 24.88
CA THR A 170 8.78 -22.28 26.15
C THR A 170 7.27 -22.22 25.95
N THR A 171 6.53 -22.36 27.05
CA THR A 171 5.08 -22.11 27.09
C THR A 171 4.74 -20.92 28.00
N THR A 172 5.71 -20.02 28.21
CA THR A 172 5.55 -18.86 29.09
C THR A 172 5.15 -17.64 28.26
N ARG A 173 4.04 -16.98 28.62
CA ARG A 173 3.64 -15.72 27.96
C ARG A 173 4.70 -14.63 28.12
N ARG A 174 4.76 -13.72 27.16
CA ARG A 174 5.70 -12.59 27.14
C ARG A 174 4.93 -11.28 26.93
N SER A 175 5.13 -10.32 27.82
CA SER A 175 4.62 -8.95 27.64
C SER A 175 5.57 -8.04 26.87
N THR A 176 6.75 -8.53 26.49
CA THR A 176 7.73 -7.87 25.61
C THR A 176 8.17 -8.84 24.50
N PRO A 177 8.57 -8.33 23.33
CA PRO A 177 9.05 -9.16 22.23
C PRO A 177 10.26 -10.03 22.62
N VAL A 178 10.20 -11.32 22.27
CA VAL A 178 11.30 -12.29 22.38
C VAL A 178 11.63 -12.89 21.02
N ALA A 179 12.86 -13.34 20.84
CA ALA A 179 13.27 -14.02 19.60
C ALA A 179 12.57 -15.38 19.47
N VAL A 180 12.10 -15.69 18.26
CA VAL A 180 11.66 -17.04 17.87
C VAL A 180 12.89 -17.92 17.67
N ASP A 181 12.87 -19.15 18.19
CA ASP A 181 13.99 -20.12 18.09
C ASP A 181 13.98 -20.79 16.70
N LEU A 182 14.36 -20.01 15.69
CA LEU A 182 14.44 -20.48 14.30
C LEU A 182 15.64 -21.44 14.11
N PRO A 183 15.52 -22.46 13.24
CA PRO A 183 16.67 -23.29 12.87
C PRO A 183 17.85 -22.44 12.37
N ALA A 184 19.06 -22.83 12.71
CA ALA A 184 20.27 -22.07 12.37
C ALA A 184 20.39 -21.79 10.86
N GLY A 185 20.67 -20.54 10.49
CA GLY A 185 20.80 -20.10 9.09
C GLY A 185 19.47 -19.85 8.38
N THR A 186 18.34 -19.91 9.06
CA THR A 186 17.04 -19.59 8.49
C THR A 186 16.88 -18.07 8.33
N THR A 187 16.47 -17.65 7.14
CA THR A 187 15.99 -16.29 6.86
C THR A 187 14.52 -16.36 6.53
N VAL A 188 13.69 -15.64 7.29
CA VAL A 188 12.24 -15.56 7.07
C VAL A 188 11.93 -14.42 6.10
N THR A 189 10.97 -14.65 5.18
CA THR A 189 10.52 -13.68 4.17
C THR A 189 9.07 -13.25 4.36
N ALA A 190 8.22 -14.08 5.00
CA ALA A 190 6.85 -13.75 5.35
C ALA A 190 6.39 -14.48 6.60
N VAL A 191 5.41 -13.90 7.31
CA VAL A 191 4.86 -14.42 8.57
C VAL A 191 3.33 -14.41 8.52
N ALA A 192 2.69 -15.37 9.18
CA ALA A 192 1.26 -15.39 9.40
C ALA A 192 0.95 -15.95 10.80
N ALA A 193 -0.13 -15.46 11.41
CA ALA A 193 -0.59 -15.91 12.72
C ALA A 193 -2.05 -16.37 12.63
N GLY A 194 -2.32 -17.58 13.11
CA GLY A 194 -3.67 -18.05 13.41
C GLY A 194 -4.08 -17.67 14.83
N ASP A 195 -5.18 -18.25 15.36
CA ASP A 195 -5.56 -17.95 16.74
C ASP A 195 -4.45 -18.37 17.71
N ARG A 196 -3.91 -19.58 17.54
CA ARG A 196 -2.93 -20.16 18.46
C ARG A 196 -1.75 -20.87 17.80
N HIS A 197 -1.56 -20.67 16.50
CA HIS A 197 -0.41 -21.18 15.77
C HIS A 197 0.21 -20.08 14.93
N SER A 198 1.43 -20.29 14.52
CA SER A 198 2.23 -19.33 13.78
C SER A 198 2.88 -19.99 12.58
N LEU A 199 3.02 -19.26 11.47
CA LEU A 199 3.67 -19.72 10.24
C LEU A 199 4.77 -18.74 9.84
N ALA A 200 5.83 -19.27 9.25
CA ALA A 200 6.88 -18.49 8.63
C ALA A 200 7.27 -19.11 7.28
N LEU A 201 7.28 -18.29 6.22
CA LEU A 201 7.88 -18.64 4.94
C LEU A 201 9.36 -18.25 4.98
N THR A 202 10.23 -19.15 4.55
CA THR A 202 11.66 -18.91 4.53
C THR A 202 12.15 -18.54 3.12
N SER A 203 13.36 -17.98 3.04
CA SER A 203 14.02 -17.70 1.75
C SER A 203 14.42 -18.97 0.96
N ALA A 204 14.28 -20.15 1.57
CA ALA A 204 14.46 -21.45 0.92
C ALA A 204 13.12 -22.05 0.45
N ASP A 205 12.04 -21.25 0.40
CA ASP A 205 10.68 -21.63 -0.02
C ASP A 205 10.06 -22.75 0.85
N THR A 206 10.58 -22.96 2.05
CA THR A 206 10.02 -23.86 3.06
C THR A 206 9.10 -23.10 4.00
N VAL A 207 8.11 -23.80 4.57
CA VAL A 207 7.22 -23.24 5.58
C VAL A 207 7.57 -23.87 6.93
N LEU A 208 7.74 -23.04 7.93
CA LEU A 208 7.86 -23.43 9.33
C LEU A 208 6.55 -23.11 10.05
N ALA A 209 6.14 -23.98 10.98
CA ALA A 209 4.92 -23.84 11.77
C ALA A 209 5.19 -24.21 13.23
N TRP A 210 4.45 -23.57 14.18
CA TRP A 210 4.54 -23.86 15.61
C TRP A 210 3.29 -23.38 16.35
N GLY A 211 3.13 -23.80 17.62
CA GLY A 211 1.95 -23.55 18.43
C GLY A 211 1.01 -24.75 18.47
N ASP A 212 -0.30 -24.46 18.51
CA ASP A 212 -1.40 -25.45 18.53
C ASP A 212 -1.42 -26.31 17.26
N ASN A 213 -1.53 -27.63 17.46
CA ASN A 213 -1.62 -28.62 16.39
C ASN A 213 -2.78 -29.61 16.60
N SER A 214 -3.72 -29.31 17.47
CA SER A 214 -4.81 -30.21 17.84
C SER A 214 -5.68 -30.67 16.67
N ALA A 215 -5.71 -29.90 15.57
CA ALA A 215 -6.41 -30.21 14.31
C ALA A 215 -5.48 -30.45 13.13
N GLY A 216 -4.15 -30.57 13.36
CA GLY A 216 -3.15 -30.73 12.30
C GLY A 216 -2.74 -29.42 11.61
N GLN A 217 -3.02 -28.25 12.20
CA GLN A 217 -2.76 -26.94 11.59
C GLN A 217 -1.29 -26.60 11.41
N LEU A 218 -0.35 -27.36 11.98
CA LEU A 218 1.08 -27.23 11.71
C LEU A 218 1.49 -27.95 10.42
N GLY A 219 0.72 -28.94 9.97
CA GLY A 219 0.98 -29.63 8.70
C GLY A 219 2.23 -30.51 8.70
N ASP A 220 2.70 -30.94 9.88
CA ASP A 220 3.89 -31.78 10.08
C ASP A 220 3.58 -33.30 10.13
N GLY A 221 2.38 -33.71 9.67
CA GLY A 221 1.90 -35.10 9.72
C GLY A 221 1.52 -35.59 11.11
N THR A 222 1.39 -34.68 12.06
CA THR A 222 1.01 -34.99 13.46
C THR A 222 -0.10 -34.07 13.95
N THR A 223 -0.58 -34.35 15.17
CA THR A 223 -1.49 -33.46 15.91
C THR A 223 -0.87 -33.03 17.25
N THR A 224 0.47 -32.98 17.33
CA THR A 224 1.20 -32.62 18.53
C THR A 224 1.62 -31.16 18.47
N ASP A 225 1.30 -30.38 19.52
CA ASP A 225 1.72 -28.99 19.66
C ASP A 225 3.24 -28.86 19.64
N ARG A 226 3.74 -27.72 19.15
CA ARG A 226 5.17 -27.40 19.06
C ARG A 226 5.46 -26.05 19.71
N ASP A 227 6.40 -26.02 20.61
CA ASP A 227 6.90 -24.78 21.23
C ASP A 227 8.12 -24.18 20.50
N THR A 228 8.59 -24.87 19.46
CA THR A 228 9.62 -24.41 18.50
C THR A 228 9.18 -24.66 17.07
N PRO A 229 9.65 -23.85 16.09
CA PRO A 229 9.31 -24.02 14.68
C PRO A 229 9.69 -25.39 14.11
N VAL A 230 8.75 -26.06 13.44
CA VAL A 230 8.96 -27.32 12.70
C VAL A 230 8.60 -27.12 11.23
N ALA A 231 9.22 -27.93 10.36
CA ALA A 231 8.90 -27.86 8.92
C ALA A 231 7.52 -28.44 8.62
N VAL A 232 6.76 -27.77 7.76
CA VAL A 232 5.54 -28.29 7.17
C VAL A 232 5.90 -29.39 6.15
N ASP A 233 5.17 -30.50 6.15
CA ASP A 233 5.37 -31.62 5.21
C ASP A 233 4.75 -31.31 3.84
N LEU A 234 5.42 -30.45 3.09
CA LEU A 234 4.95 -30.02 1.77
C LEU A 234 5.14 -31.15 0.72
N PRO A 235 4.24 -31.28 -0.26
CA PRO A 235 4.44 -32.19 -1.39
C PRO A 235 5.78 -31.94 -2.09
N ALA A 236 6.48 -33.00 -2.47
CA ALA A 236 7.82 -32.90 -3.06
C ALA A 236 7.83 -31.99 -4.32
N GLY A 237 8.82 -31.08 -4.38
CA GLY A 237 8.99 -30.13 -5.49
C GLY A 237 8.03 -28.93 -5.45
N THR A 238 7.31 -28.72 -4.36
CA THR A 238 6.44 -27.56 -4.17
C THR A 238 7.27 -26.35 -3.71
N THR A 239 7.16 -25.22 -4.40
CA THR A 239 7.68 -23.91 -4.01
C THR A 239 6.53 -23.06 -3.51
N ILE A 240 6.62 -22.50 -2.32
CA ILE A 240 5.60 -21.64 -1.72
C ILE A 240 5.96 -20.17 -1.95
N THR A 241 4.98 -19.38 -2.40
CA THR A 241 5.11 -17.94 -2.61
C THR A 241 4.43 -17.12 -1.52
N THR A 242 3.42 -17.69 -0.87
CA THR A 242 2.58 -16.97 0.10
C THR A 242 2.06 -17.95 1.15
N VAL A 243 2.03 -17.52 2.42
CA VAL A 243 1.38 -18.23 3.52
C VAL A 243 0.31 -17.35 4.17
N ALA A 244 -0.75 -17.97 4.64
CA ALA A 244 -1.78 -17.33 5.46
C ALA A 244 -2.31 -18.33 6.49
N ALA A 245 -2.87 -17.82 7.59
CA ALA A 245 -3.48 -18.64 8.61
C ALA A 245 -4.90 -18.14 8.91
N GLY A 246 -5.82 -19.06 9.11
CA GLY A 246 -7.07 -18.80 9.80
C GLY A 246 -6.94 -19.17 11.28
N ALA A 247 -8.05 -19.20 12.03
CA ALA A 247 -7.98 -19.54 13.46
C ALA A 247 -7.31 -20.88 13.72
N TYR A 248 -7.71 -21.91 12.98
CA TYR A 248 -7.26 -23.31 13.18
C TYR A 248 -6.92 -24.02 11.86
N HIS A 249 -6.66 -23.28 10.80
CA HIS A 249 -6.25 -23.85 9.51
C HIS A 249 -5.18 -22.95 8.88
N SER A 250 -4.39 -23.56 8.03
CA SER A 250 -3.26 -22.94 7.37
C SER A 250 -3.40 -23.03 5.86
N LEU A 251 -2.88 -22.06 5.16
CA LEU A 251 -3.03 -21.87 3.72
C LEU A 251 -1.67 -21.53 3.10
N ALA A 252 -1.42 -22.01 1.91
CA ALA A 252 -0.26 -21.64 1.12
C ALA A 252 -0.61 -21.52 -0.37
N VAL A 253 -0.05 -20.52 -1.04
CA VAL A 253 -0.06 -20.40 -2.51
C VAL A 253 1.27 -20.88 -3.05
N THR A 254 1.24 -21.70 -4.09
CA THR A 254 2.44 -22.24 -4.72
C THR A 254 2.88 -21.38 -5.90
N SER A 255 4.11 -21.54 -6.35
CA SER A 255 4.63 -20.89 -7.57
C SER A 255 3.93 -21.36 -8.87
N ALA A 256 3.14 -22.42 -8.79
CA ALA A 256 2.27 -22.89 -9.89
C ALA A 256 0.85 -22.28 -9.79
N ASP A 257 0.64 -21.25 -8.96
CA ASP A 257 -0.63 -20.56 -8.72
C ASP A 257 -1.76 -21.49 -8.22
N THR A 258 -1.39 -22.64 -7.64
CA THR A 258 -2.31 -23.54 -6.93
C THR A 258 -2.30 -23.24 -5.43
N MET A 259 -3.27 -23.75 -4.71
CA MET A 259 -3.36 -23.56 -3.26
C MET A 259 -3.26 -24.89 -2.54
N LEU A 260 -2.59 -24.86 -1.40
CA LEU A 260 -2.60 -25.90 -0.39
C LEU A 260 -3.29 -25.39 0.87
N ALA A 261 -3.99 -26.27 1.56
CA ALA A 261 -4.64 -25.98 2.84
C ALA A 261 -4.51 -27.20 3.79
N TRP A 262 -4.45 -26.94 5.10
CA TRP A 262 -4.37 -27.99 6.12
C TRP A 262 -4.88 -27.48 7.47
N GLY A 263 -5.10 -28.39 8.42
CA GLY A 263 -5.68 -28.11 9.73
C GLY A 263 -7.17 -28.45 9.79
N TYR A 264 -7.90 -27.69 10.59
CA TYR A 264 -9.31 -27.86 10.88
C TYR A 264 -10.22 -27.66 9.68
N ASN A 265 -11.22 -28.57 9.47
CA ASN A 265 -12.03 -28.56 8.25
C ASN A 265 -13.52 -28.86 8.44
N ILE A 266 -14.07 -28.90 9.65
CA ILE A 266 -15.47 -29.36 9.86
C ILE A 266 -16.52 -28.49 9.14
N PHE A 267 -16.17 -27.28 8.68
CA PHE A 267 -17.04 -26.40 7.88
C PHE A 267 -16.64 -26.37 6.39
N GLY A 268 -15.62 -27.17 5.98
CA GLY A 268 -15.11 -27.17 4.63
C GLY A 268 -14.12 -26.01 4.33
N GLN A 269 -13.52 -25.40 5.36
CA GLN A 269 -12.63 -24.22 5.19
C GLN A 269 -11.31 -24.52 4.48
N LEU A 270 -10.93 -25.79 4.29
CA LEU A 270 -9.81 -26.18 3.46
C LEU A 270 -10.12 -26.14 1.97
N GLY A 271 -11.40 -26.26 1.59
CA GLY A 271 -11.82 -26.19 0.19
C GLY A 271 -11.45 -27.40 -0.66
N ASP A 272 -11.16 -28.55 -0.05
CA ASP A 272 -10.77 -29.81 -0.68
C ASP A 272 -11.96 -30.72 -1.03
N GLY A 273 -13.19 -30.20 -1.02
CA GLY A 273 -14.43 -30.93 -1.25
C GLY A 273 -14.90 -31.76 -0.05
N THR A 274 -14.18 -31.77 1.07
CA THR A 274 -14.47 -32.55 2.27
C THR A 274 -14.73 -31.67 3.49
N THR A 275 -15.05 -32.30 4.62
CA THR A 275 -15.13 -31.67 5.95
C THR A 275 -14.26 -32.41 6.96
N THR A 276 -13.16 -33.03 6.48
CA THR A 276 -12.22 -33.80 7.31
C THR A 276 -10.99 -32.97 7.55
N ASP A 277 -10.54 -32.88 8.81
CA ASP A 277 -9.30 -32.24 9.19
C ASP A 277 -8.09 -32.88 8.48
N ARG A 278 -7.06 -32.10 8.22
CA ARG A 278 -5.83 -32.55 7.54
C ARG A 278 -4.62 -32.17 8.36
N ASP A 279 -3.80 -33.15 8.72
CA ASP A 279 -2.51 -32.97 9.40
C ASP A 279 -1.33 -32.77 8.45
N THR A 280 -1.58 -32.84 7.13
CA THR A 280 -0.64 -32.53 6.04
C THR A 280 -1.33 -31.66 4.99
N PRO A 281 -0.59 -30.81 4.25
CA PRO A 281 -1.13 -29.99 3.19
C PRO A 281 -1.84 -30.77 2.07
N VAL A 282 -3.07 -30.37 1.73
CA VAL A 282 -3.86 -30.91 0.62
C VAL A 282 -4.19 -29.82 -0.39
N ALA A 283 -4.40 -30.20 -1.65
CA ALA A 283 -4.78 -29.26 -2.69
C ALA A 283 -6.21 -28.74 -2.47
N VAL A 284 -6.40 -27.44 -2.67
CA VAL A 284 -7.73 -26.81 -2.73
C VAL A 284 -8.36 -27.11 -4.09
N ASP A 285 -9.64 -27.48 -4.12
CA ASP A 285 -10.40 -27.78 -5.34
C ASP A 285 -10.83 -26.50 -6.06
N LEU A 286 -9.86 -25.80 -6.64
CA LEU A 286 -10.09 -24.55 -7.38
C LEU A 286 -10.79 -24.83 -8.72
N PRO A 287 -11.69 -23.94 -9.18
CA PRO A 287 -12.23 -24.01 -10.54
C PRO A 287 -11.12 -24.06 -11.61
N ALA A 288 -11.29 -24.86 -12.65
CA ALA A 288 -10.27 -25.03 -13.69
C ALA A 288 -9.84 -23.69 -14.31
N GLY A 289 -8.52 -23.48 -14.44
CA GLY A 289 -7.93 -22.25 -14.99
C GLY A 289 -7.93 -21.06 -14.04
N THR A 290 -8.26 -21.26 -12.77
CA THR A 290 -8.15 -20.20 -11.75
C THR A 290 -6.73 -20.12 -11.22
N THR A 291 -6.15 -18.92 -11.22
CA THR A 291 -4.89 -18.58 -10.54
C THR A 291 -5.18 -17.63 -9.37
N ILE A 292 -4.51 -17.83 -8.25
CA ILE A 292 -4.73 -17.08 -7.01
C ILE A 292 -3.61 -16.06 -6.82
N THR A 293 -3.97 -14.82 -6.54
CA THR A 293 -3.02 -13.73 -6.27
C THR A 293 -2.85 -13.48 -4.77
N THR A 294 -3.92 -13.54 -4.00
CA THR A 294 -3.89 -13.38 -2.54
C THR A 294 -4.89 -14.31 -1.87
N VAL A 295 -4.59 -14.69 -0.63
CA VAL A 295 -5.43 -15.56 0.19
C VAL A 295 -5.50 -15.02 1.61
N SER A 296 -6.64 -15.21 2.28
CA SER A 296 -6.84 -14.84 3.67
C SER A 296 -7.69 -15.88 4.38
N GLY A 297 -7.21 -16.33 5.55
CA GLY A 297 -7.95 -17.23 6.43
C GLY A 297 -8.70 -16.44 7.52
N GLY A 298 -9.99 -16.65 7.66
CA GLY A 298 -10.79 -16.20 8.79
C GLY A 298 -10.84 -17.25 9.90
N ALA A 299 -11.73 -17.08 10.90
CA ALA A 299 -11.82 -18.10 11.94
C ALA A 299 -12.21 -19.47 11.38
N ARG A 300 -13.14 -19.52 10.42
CA ARG A 300 -13.68 -20.76 9.86
C ARG A 300 -14.06 -20.66 8.38
N HIS A 301 -13.56 -19.67 7.67
CA HIS A 301 -13.77 -19.49 6.24
C HIS A 301 -12.48 -18.99 5.59
N THR A 302 -12.41 -19.13 4.30
CA THR A 302 -11.25 -18.71 3.50
C THR A 302 -11.72 -17.81 2.36
N LEU A 303 -10.95 -16.78 2.07
CA LEU A 303 -11.10 -15.87 0.93
C LEU A 303 -9.89 -15.98 0.03
N ALA A 304 -10.11 -15.92 -1.28
CA ALA A 304 -9.04 -15.85 -2.27
C ALA A 304 -9.39 -14.82 -3.36
N VAL A 305 -8.41 -14.00 -3.75
CA VAL A 305 -8.50 -13.10 -4.90
C VAL A 305 -7.82 -13.80 -6.07
N THR A 306 -8.48 -13.79 -7.22
CA THR A 306 -7.97 -14.43 -8.44
C THR A 306 -7.20 -13.43 -9.32
N SER A 307 -6.41 -13.91 -10.26
CA SER A 307 -5.73 -13.07 -11.27
C SER A 307 -6.70 -12.35 -12.23
N ALA A 308 -7.98 -12.71 -12.22
CA ALA A 308 -9.05 -12.02 -12.93
C ALA A 308 -9.71 -10.92 -12.06
N ASP A 309 -9.09 -10.56 -10.92
CA ASP A 309 -9.58 -9.57 -9.95
C ASP A 309 -10.98 -9.89 -9.40
N THR A 310 -11.38 -11.17 -9.43
CA THR A 310 -12.59 -11.70 -8.79
C THR A 310 -12.24 -12.36 -7.47
N MET A 311 -13.26 -12.76 -6.72
CA MET A 311 -13.06 -13.43 -5.43
C MET A 311 -13.77 -14.75 -5.36
N LEU A 312 -13.11 -15.70 -4.69
CA LEU A 312 -13.67 -16.96 -4.24
C LEU A 312 -13.73 -16.97 -2.71
N ALA A 313 -14.70 -17.69 -2.15
CA ALA A 313 -14.85 -17.90 -0.72
C ALA A 313 -15.37 -19.30 -0.44
N TRP A 314 -14.99 -19.89 0.72
CA TRP A 314 -15.47 -21.21 1.16
C TRP A 314 -15.31 -21.38 2.67
N GLY A 315 -15.89 -22.46 3.22
CA GLY A 315 -15.97 -22.72 4.64
C GLY A 315 -17.32 -22.33 5.24
N HIS A 316 -17.30 -21.89 6.48
CA HIS A 316 -18.45 -21.51 7.27
C HIS A 316 -19.18 -20.29 6.72
N ASN A 317 -20.56 -20.33 6.72
CA ASN A 317 -21.37 -19.27 6.11
C ASN A 317 -22.63 -18.87 6.90
N ASN A 318 -22.78 -19.26 8.15
CA ASN A 318 -24.01 -18.96 8.91
C ASN A 318 -24.37 -17.47 9.02
N PHE A 319 -23.39 -16.59 8.86
CA PHE A 319 -23.57 -15.14 8.87
C PHE A 319 -23.51 -14.51 7.47
N GLY A 320 -23.37 -15.31 6.40
CA GLY A 320 -23.19 -14.82 5.04
C GLY A 320 -21.76 -14.35 4.73
N GLN A 321 -20.76 -14.79 5.51
CA GLN A 321 -19.37 -14.37 5.37
C GLN A 321 -18.70 -14.84 4.07
N LEU A 322 -19.29 -15.75 3.31
CA LEU A 322 -18.84 -16.09 1.97
C LEU A 322 -19.29 -15.08 0.90
N GLY A 323 -20.32 -14.27 1.18
CA GLY A 323 -20.77 -13.23 0.25
C GLY A 323 -21.47 -13.76 -1.00
N ASP A 324 -21.87 -15.04 -1.02
CA ASP A 324 -22.53 -15.73 -2.14
C ASP A 324 -24.07 -15.56 -2.16
N GLY A 325 -24.61 -14.70 -1.29
CA GLY A 325 -26.05 -14.47 -1.12
C GLY A 325 -26.75 -15.52 -0.23
N THR A 326 -26.05 -16.57 0.19
CA THR A 326 -26.58 -17.66 1.02
C THR A 326 -26.10 -17.60 2.47
N THR A 327 -26.49 -18.58 3.26
CA THR A 327 -25.94 -18.84 4.62
C THR A 327 -25.59 -20.33 4.77
N THR A 328 -25.27 -21.00 3.66
CA THR A 328 -24.89 -22.40 3.65
C THR A 328 -23.40 -22.54 3.51
N ASP A 329 -22.78 -23.34 4.39
CA ASP A 329 -21.37 -23.66 4.34
C ASP A 329 -20.96 -24.28 3.00
N LYS A 330 -19.74 -24.08 2.55
CA LYS A 330 -19.20 -24.59 1.30
C LYS A 330 -17.88 -25.30 1.55
N SER A 331 -17.78 -26.56 1.15
CA SER A 331 -16.52 -27.32 1.21
C SER A 331 -15.65 -27.17 -0.06
N THR A 332 -16.12 -26.42 -1.06
CA THR A 332 -15.38 -26.05 -2.27
C THR A 332 -15.50 -24.55 -2.52
N PRO A 333 -14.52 -23.92 -3.17
CA PRO A 333 -14.55 -22.50 -3.51
C PRO A 333 -15.78 -22.10 -4.35
N VAL A 334 -16.48 -21.04 -3.93
CA VAL A 334 -17.61 -20.43 -4.64
C VAL A 334 -17.35 -18.96 -4.92
N ALA A 335 -17.91 -18.42 -5.99
CA ALA A 335 -17.77 -17.01 -6.34
C ALA A 335 -18.47 -16.10 -5.31
N VAL A 336 -17.81 -15.04 -4.90
CA VAL A 336 -18.41 -13.93 -4.14
C VAL A 336 -19.27 -13.08 -5.07
N ASN A 337 -20.49 -12.72 -4.67
CA ASN A 337 -21.40 -11.88 -5.46
C ASN A 337 -20.98 -10.41 -5.41
N LEU A 338 -19.88 -10.06 -6.09
CA LEU A 338 -19.39 -8.70 -6.18
C LEU A 338 -20.33 -7.82 -7.04
N PRO A 339 -20.45 -6.51 -6.75
CA PRO A 339 -21.15 -5.57 -7.64
C PRO A 339 -20.52 -5.60 -9.05
N THR A 340 -21.33 -5.44 -10.08
CA THR A 340 -20.88 -5.48 -11.49
C THR A 340 -19.78 -4.43 -11.76
N GLY A 341 -18.68 -4.86 -12.40
CA GLY A 341 -17.54 -4.01 -12.74
C GLY A 341 -16.59 -3.72 -11.58
N THR A 342 -16.73 -4.41 -10.45
CA THR A 342 -15.81 -4.30 -9.32
C THR A 342 -14.59 -5.21 -9.54
N THR A 343 -13.40 -4.67 -9.39
CA THR A 343 -12.12 -5.38 -9.35
C THR A 343 -11.54 -5.30 -7.94
N ILE A 344 -11.04 -6.41 -7.41
CA ILE A 344 -10.54 -6.51 -6.04
C ILE A 344 -9.02 -6.59 -6.06
N THR A 345 -8.37 -5.77 -5.23
CA THR A 345 -6.91 -5.77 -5.08
C THR A 345 -6.45 -6.62 -3.89
N THR A 346 -7.21 -6.62 -2.79
CA THR A 346 -6.88 -7.39 -1.59
C THR A 346 -8.15 -7.69 -0.80
N ALA A 347 -8.09 -8.74 0.02
CA ALA A 347 -9.17 -9.15 0.91
C ALA A 347 -8.64 -9.55 2.27
N SER A 348 -9.47 -9.42 3.31
CA SER A 348 -9.16 -9.85 4.66
C SER A 348 -10.37 -10.54 5.28
N ALA A 349 -10.15 -11.72 5.83
CA ALA A 349 -11.15 -12.53 6.51
C ALA A 349 -11.02 -12.38 8.03
N GLY A 350 -12.07 -11.90 8.67
CA GLY A 350 -12.17 -11.87 10.14
C GLY A 350 -12.77 -13.16 10.71
N ALA A 351 -13.23 -13.14 11.97
CA ALA A 351 -13.83 -14.33 12.53
C ALA A 351 -15.14 -14.71 11.80
N PHE A 352 -16.01 -13.74 11.53
CA PHE A 352 -17.35 -13.96 10.96
C PHE A 352 -17.76 -12.91 9.93
N HIS A 353 -16.83 -12.07 9.49
CA HIS A 353 -17.04 -11.07 8.46
C HIS A 353 -15.86 -11.03 7.50
N SER A 354 -16.04 -10.39 6.39
CA SER A 354 -15.07 -10.33 5.30
C SER A 354 -14.96 -8.89 4.78
N LEU A 355 -13.77 -8.49 4.41
CA LEU A 355 -13.42 -7.19 3.85
C LEU A 355 -12.76 -7.38 2.49
N ALA A 356 -12.99 -6.45 1.57
CA ALA A 356 -12.28 -6.38 0.31
C ALA A 356 -12.00 -4.92 -0.08
N VAL A 357 -10.80 -4.65 -0.57
CA VAL A 357 -10.41 -3.36 -1.13
C VAL A 357 -10.47 -3.45 -2.64
N THR A 358 -11.11 -2.48 -3.26
CA THR A 358 -11.25 -2.42 -4.72
C THR A 358 -10.08 -1.66 -5.36
N SER A 359 -9.89 -1.82 -6.66
CA SER A 359 -8.88 -1.08 -7.45
C SER A 359 -9.10 0.45 -7.45
N THR A 360 -10.30 0.91 -7.11
CA THR A 360 -10.62 2.34 -6.97
C THR A 360 -10.37 2.88 -5.56
N GLY A 361 -9.91 2.03 -4.63
CA GLY A 361 -9.71 2.41 -3.24
C GLY A 361 -10.99 2.47 -2.40
N THR A 362 -12.13 2.02 -2.92
CA THR A 362 -13.33 1.82 -2.10
C THR A 362 -13.25 0.48 -1.35
N MET A 363 -14.06 0.32 -0.32
CA MET A 363 -14.12 -0.93 0.45
C MET A 363 -15.49 -1.57 0.36
N LEU A 364 -15.49 -2.89 0.29
CA LEU A 364 -16.67 -3.74 0.47
C LEU A 364 -16.51 -4.57 1.74
N ALA A 365 -17.62 -4.82 2.44
CA ALA A 365 -17.65 -5.68 3.61
C ALA A 365 -18.94 -6.49 3.66
N TRP A 366 -18.90 -7.68 4.28
CA TRP A 366 -20.06 -8.55 4.43
C TRP A 366 -19.85 -9.56 5.57
N GLY A 367 -20.88 -10.33 5.89
CA GLY A 367 -20.90 -11.28 6.99
C GLY A 367 -21.60 -10.73 8.22
N TYR A 368 -21.16 -11.12 9.41
CA TYR A 368 -21.70 -10.71 10.70
C TYR A 368 -21.52 -9.20 10.93
N ASN A 369 -22.59 -8.52 11.42
CA ASN A 369 -22.59 -7.06 11.58
C ASN A 369 -23.31 -6.57 12.85
N ALA A 370 -23.57 -7.42 13.84
CA ALA A 370 -24.33 -6.98 15.02
C ALA A 370 -23.58 -5.94 15.88
N LEU A 371 -22.27 -5.76 15.68
CA LEU A 371 -21.44 -4.79 16.37
C LEU A 371 -20.92 -3.67 15.42
N GLY A 372 -21.44 -3.61 14.18
CA GLY A 372 -21.04 -2.59 13.21
C GLY A 372 -19.76 -2.91 12.43
N GLN A 373 -19.19 -4.11 12.54
CA GLN A 373 -17.90 -4.48 11.93
C GLN A 373 -17.90 -4.49 10.39
N VAL A 374 -19.06 -4.46 9.74
CA VAL A 374 -19.18 -4.25 8.29
C VAL A 374 -18.94 -2.78 7.91
N GLY A 375 -19.22 -1.83 8.82
CA GLY A 375 -18.91 -0.42 8.59
C GLY A 375 -19.86 0.32 7.64
N ASP A 376 -21.07 -0.19 7.44
CA ASP A 376 -22.08 0.35 6.52
C ASP A 376 -23.08 1.31 7.21
N GLY A 377 -22.73 1.88 8.36
CA GLY A 377 -23.57 2.77 9.17
C GLY A 377 -24.67 2.05 9.93
N THR A 378 -24.71 0.72 9.90
CA THR A 378 -25.78 -0.06 10.57
C THR A 378 -25.21 -1.11 11.51
N THR A 379 -26.09 -1.66 12.35
CA THR A 379 -25.84 -2.84 13.17
C THR A 379 -26.78 -3.98 12.80
N ALA A 380 -27.16 -4.07 11.51
CA ALA A 380 -27.95 -5.20 11.00
C ALA A 380 -27.21 -6.50 11.28
N THR A 381 -27.89 -7.56 11.72
CA THR A 381 -27.26 -8.80 12.22
C THR A 381 -26.22 -9.38 11.24
N ARG A 382 -26.44 -9.24 9.91
CA ARG A 382 -25.54 -9.77 8.87
C ARG A 382 -25.78 -9.15 7.49
N ARG A 383 -24.76 -9.22 6.63
CA ARG A 383 -24.82 -8.98 5.20
C ARG A 383 -24.41 -10.26 4.46
N ARG A 384 -25.27 -10.80 3.58
CA ARG A 384 -24.99 -12.04 2.84
C ARG A 384 -24.28 -11.79 1.51
N THR A 385 -24.20 -10.54 1.10
CA THR A 385 -23.51 -10.07 -0.11
C THR A 385 -22.67 -8.85 0.25
N PRO A 386 -21.59 -8.59 -0.47
CA PRO A 386 -20.78 -7.39 -0.27
C PRO A 386 -21.59 -6.10 -0.34
N VAL A 387 -21.40 -5.23 0.65
CA VAL A 387 -21.94 -3.87 0.71
C VAL A 387 -20.80 -2.86 0.84
N ALA A 388 -21.01 -1.63 0.38
CA ALA A 388 -20.02 -0.58 0.54
C ALA A 388 -19.84 -0.22 2.02
N VAL A 389 -18.59 -0.03 2.43
CA VAL A 389 -18.24 0.58 3.72
C VAL A 389 -18.48 2.09 3.61
N ASP A 390 -19.09 2.69 4.64
CA ASP A 390 -19.40 4.13 4.70
C ASP A 390 -18.16 4.94 5.07
N LEU A 391 -17.22 5.04 4.11
CA LEU A 391 -15.96 5.78 4.28
C LEU A 391 -16.21 7.30 4.31
N PRO A 392 -15.40 8.07 5.07
CA PRO A 392 -15.43 9.53 4.96
C PRO A 392 -15.27 10.00 3.51
N THR A 393 -15.98 11.07 3.14
CA THR A 393 -15.99 11.58 1.75
C THR A 393 -14.57 11.84 1.22
N GLY A 394 -14.26 11.29 0.05
CA GLY A 394 -12.95 11.45 -0.59
C GLY A 394 -11.85 10.55 -0.05
N THR A 395 -12.15 9.68 0.92
CA THR A 395 -11.18 8.71 1.46
C THR A 395 -11.08 7.49 0.54
N THR A 396 -9.85 7.10 0.24
CA THR A 396 -9.52 5.82 -0.40
C THR A 396 -8.81 4.91 0.59
N ILE A 397 -8.88 3.61 0.37
CA ILE A 397 -8.23 2.60 1.21
C ILE A 397 -7.21 1.84 0.38
N THR A 398 -6.06 1.55 0.98
CA THR A 398 -4.99 0.77 0.33
C THR A 398 -4.79 -0.60 0.98
N ALA A 399 -5.17 -0.74 2.25
CA ALA A 399 -5.04 -2.00 2.99
C ALA A 399 -6.14 -2.11 4.05
N ALA A 400 -6.54 -3.33 4.38
CA ALA A 400 -7.53 -3.60 5.42
C ALA A 400 -7.18 -4.89 6.18
N ALA A 401 -7.50 -4.92 7.47
CA ALA A 401 -7.37 -6.09 8.33
C ALA A 401 -8.67 -6.30 9.13
N ALA A 402 -9.16 -7.52 9.12
CA ALA A 402 -10.36 -7.92 9.83
C ALA A 402 -9.98 -8.72 11.09
N GLY A 403 -10.38 -8.22 12.25
CA GLY A 403 -10.25 -8.91 13.52
C GLY A 403 -11.45 -9.84 13.80
N ASN A 404 -11.67 -10.19 15.06
CA ASN A 404 -12.83 -11.00 15.41
C ASN A 404 -14.15 -10.22 15.19
N ARG A 405 -14.25 -9.01 15.74
CA ARG A 405 -15.48 -8.19 15.75
C ARG A 405 -15.22 -6.72 15.41
N HIS A 406 -14.04 -6.40 14.95
CA HIS A 406 -13.65 -5.07 14.51
C HIS A 406 -12.92 -5.16 13.17
N SER A 407 -12.77 -4.03 12.53
CA SER A 407 -12.11 -3.88 11.24
C SER A 407 -11.16 -2.70 11.29
N LEU A 408 -10.03 -2.83 10.63
CA LEU A 408 -9.00 -1.81 10.51
C LEU A 408 -8.70 -1.55 9.04
N ALA A 409 -8.32 -0.31 8.69
CA ALA A 409 -7.90 0.03 7.34
C ALA A 409 -6.83 1.12 7.32
N ILE A 410 -6.06 1.19 6.23
CA ILE A 410 -5.12 2.27 5.96
C ILE A 410 -5.70 3.17 4.88
N ALA A 411 -5.90 4.45 5.24
CA ALA A 411 -6.17 5.53 4.30
C ALA A 411 -4.84 6.21 3.96
N PRO A 412 -4.38 6.23 2.69
CA PRO A 412 -3.11 6.83 2.32
C PRO A 412 -3.09 8.31 2.66
N SER A 413 -1.95 8.82 3.07
CA SER A 413 -1.74 10.25 3.25
C SER A 413 -1.98 10.99 1.94
N THR A 414 -2.61 12.16 2.03
CA THR A 414 -2.79 13.08 0.91
C THR A 414 -2.13 14.40 1.23
N SER A 415 -1.59 15.08 0.24
CA SER A 415 -1.06 16.44 0.40
C SER A 415 -1.78 17.42 -0.50
N THR A 416 -1.81 18.68 -0.08
CA THR A 416 -2.33 19.79 -0.87
C THR A 416 -1.34 20.93 -0.80
N THR A 417 -1.01 21.51 -1.96
CA THR A 417 -0.18 22.71 -2.06
C THR A 417 -1.01 23.89 -2.53
N THR A 418 -0.94 25.01 -1.82
CA THR A 418 -1.53 26.28 -2.23
C THR A 418 -0.43 27.31 -2.49
N LEU A 419 -0.68 28.24 -3.40
CA LEU A 419 0.26 29.31 -3.75
C LEU A 419 -0.37 30.69 -3.54
N GLN A 420 0.33 31.57 -2.84
CA GLN A 420 0.03 32.98 -2.71
C GLN A 420 1.14 33.81 -3.38
N VAL A 421 0.75 34.83 -4.13
CA VAL A 421 1.67 35.77 -4.81
C VAL A 421 1.48 37.16 -4.23
N THR A 422 2.58 37.81 -3.83
CA THR A 422 2.56 39.18 -3.25
C THR A 422 3.68 40.04 -3.83
N PRO A 423 3.35 41.17 -4.47
CA PRO A 423 1.97 41.62 -4.79
C PRO A 423 1.35 40.78 -5.92
N PRO A 424 0.02 40.68 -6.03
CA PRO A 424 -0.64 39.89 -7.09
C PRO A 424 -0.50 40.51 -8.49
N ASN A 425 -0.32 41.84 -8.55
CA ASN A 425 -0.09 42.60 -9.77
C ASN A 425 1.16 43.45 -9.59
N PRO A 426 2.37 42.91 -9.81
CA PRO A 426 3.60 43.64 -9.62
C PRO A 426 3.84 44.69 -10.73
N GLU A 427 4.37 45.85 -10.36
CA GLU A 427 4.87 46.83 -11.31
C GLU A 427 6.19 46.33 -11.95
N PRO A 428 6.61 46.92 -13.10
CA PRO A 428 7.92 46.62 -13.67
C PRO A 428 9.05 46.82 -12.64
N ASP A 429 9.97 45.85 -12.58
CA ASP A 429 11.12 45.80 -11.65
C ASP A 429 10.73 45.68 -10.15
N GLN A 430 9.46 45.45 -9.82
CA GLN A 430 9.04 45.26 -8.44
C GLN A 430 9.34 43.80 -8.01
N PRO A 431 9.94 43.61 -6.80
CA PRO A 431 10.12 42.28 -6.24
C PRO A 431 8.79 41.57 -5.97
N VAL A 432 8.76 40.25 -6.26
CA VAL A 432 7.59 39.41 -6.04
C VAL A 432 7.96 38.28 -5.06
N THR A 433 7.09 38.03 -4.12
CA THR A 433 7.20 36.92 -3.17
C THR A 433 6.16 35.85 -3.49
N PHE A 434 6.60 34.63 -3.70
CA PHE A 434 5.78 33.44 -3.81
C PHE A 434 5.81 32.71 -2.49
N THR A 435 4.64 32.46 -1.89
CA THR A 435 4.50 31.69 -0.64
C THR A 435 3.68 30.45 -0.96
N ALA A 436 4.31 29.28 -0.90
CA ALA A 436 3.63 27.99 -1.00
C ALA A 436 3.34 27.48 0.41
N THR A 437 2.09 27.05 0.65
CA THR A 437 1.69 26.36 1.88
C THR A 437 1.30 24.94 1.53
N VAL A 438 1.90 23.96 2.22
CA VAL A 438 1.63 22.54 2.05
C VAL A 438 0.89 22.02 3.27
N THR A 439 -0.17 21.26 3.06
CA THR A 439 -0.85 20.51 4.12
C THR A 439 -0.80 19.03 3.81
N CYS A 440 -0.72 18.18 4.82
CA CYS A 440 -0.68 16.74 4.69
C CYS A 440 -1.59 16.09 5.74
N THR A 441 -2.32 15.05 5.34
CA THR A 441 -3.11 14.28 6.29
C THR A 441 -2.19 13.37 7.10
N GLY A 442 -2.35 13.37 8.43
CA GLY A 442 -1.64 12.46 9.34
C GLY A 442 -0.19 12.83 9.66
N SER A 443 0.44 13.77 8.95
CA SER A 443 1.82 14.19 9.28
C SER A 443 2.10 15.65 8.93
N THR A 444 3.17 16.19 9.53
CA THR A 444 3.68 17.52 9.14
C THR A 444 4.58 17.36 7.92
N PRO A 445 4.29 18.03 6.78
CA PRO A 445 5.12 17.92 5.59
C PRO A 445 6.51 18.49 5.82
N THR A 446 7.51 17.81 5.29
CA THR A 446 8.93 18.19 5.26
C THR A 446 9.45 18.21 3.82
N GLY A 447 10.74 18.46 3.60
CA GLY A 447 11.31 18.46 2.26
C GLY A 447 11.25 19.81 1.56
N THR A 448 10.95 19.84 0.25
CA THR A 448 11.13 21.04 -0.58
C THR A 448 9.93 21.32 -1.48
N VAL A 449 9.79 22.59 -1.89
CA VAL A 449 8.83 23.06 -2.89
C VAL A 449 9.59 23.68 -4.06
N THR A 450 9.30 23.22 -5.28
CA THR A 450 9.83 23.81 -6.51
C THR A 450 8.79 24.76 -7.11
N PHE A 451 9.20 26.00 -7.40
CA PHE A 451 8.37 27.01 -8.04
C PHE A 451 8.64 27.04 -9.54
N HIS A 452 7.58 27.17 -10.32
CA HIS A 452 7.61 27.15 -11.78
C HIS A 452 6.88 28.36 -12.38
N ASP A 453 7.36 28.82 -13.55
CA ASP A 453 6.67 29.72 -14.44
C ASP A 453 6.42 28.97 -15.76
N GLY A 454 5.17 28.55 -15.98
CA GLY A 454 4.83 27.60 -17.04
C GLY A 454 5.63 26.31 -16.87
N THR A 455 6.49 25.97 -17.82
CA THR A 455 7.38 24.80 -17.76
C THR A 455 8.78 25.10 -17.21
N ALA A 456 9.13 26.37 -17.00
CA ALA A 456 10.44 26.76 -16.50
C ALA A 456 10.48 26.69 -14.98
N THR A 457 11.52 26.08 -14.43
CA THR A 457 11.80 26.11 -12.99
C THR A 457 12.39 27.45 -12.61
N LEU A 458 11.80 28.10 -11.60
CA LEU A 458 12.31 29.34 -11.03
C LEU A 458 13.35 29.04 -9.95
N ASP A 459 12.98 28.26 -8.92
CA ASP A 459 13.87 27.80 -7.85
C ASP A 459 13.19 26.74 -7.00
N THR A 460 13.97 26.14 -6.06
CA THR A 460 13.49 25.13 -5.09
C THR A 460 13.86 25.58 -3.68
N GLU A 461 12.84 25.70 -2.82
CA GLU A 461 12.97 26.19 -1.44
C GLU A 461 12.56 25.10 -0.44
N PRO A 462 13.27 24.99 0.70
CA PRO A 462 12.87 24.05 1.76
C PRO A 462 11.64 24.56 2.52
N LEU A 463 10.86 23.59 3.05
CA LEU A 463 9.82 23.87 4.05
C LEU A 463 10.53 24.24 5.38
N SER A 464 10.37 25.48 5.83
CA SER A 464 11.07 26.02 7.01
C SER A 464 10.20 25.91 8.27
N GLY A 465 10.22 24.74 8.99
CA GLY A 465 9.61 24.57 10.33
C GLY A 465 8.10 24.81 10.47
N ASN A 466 7.51 25.63 9.62
CA ASN A 466 6.10 25.72 9.27
C ASN A 466 5.93 25.08 7.89
N PRO A 467 4.73 24.55 7.54
CA PRO A 467 4.51 23.92 6.24
C PRO A 467 4.48 24.93 5.08
N THR A 468 5.42 25.87 5.07
CA THR A 468 5.54 26.93 4.06
C THR A 468 6.94 27.01 3.46
N ALA A 469 7.00 27.24 2.14
CA ALA A 469 8.22 27.60 1.42
C ALA A 469 8.04 28.99 0.77
N ILE A 470 9.07 29.82 0.80
CA ILE A 470 9.01 31.21 0.33
C ILE A 470 10.14 31.47 -0.67
N LEU A 471 9.76 31.73 -1.91
CA LEU A 471 10.67 32.20 -2.96
C LEU A 471 10.50 33.71 -3.19
N ARG A 472 11.59 34.45 -3.17
CA ARG A 472 11.63 35.90 -3.51
C ARG A 472 12.35 36.11 -4.84
N VAL A 473 11.62 36.61 -5.81
CA VAL A 473 12.14 36.96 -7.13
C VAL A 473 12.29 38.47 -7.20
N THR A 474 13.50 38.97 -7.50
CA THR A 474 13.79 40.40 -7.52
C THR A 474 13.02 41.13 -8.60
N ARG A 475 12.73 40.45 -9.72
CA ARG A 475 11.87 40.99 -10.79
C ARG A 475 11.35 39.84 -11.67
N LEU A 476 10.14 39.97 -12.16
CA LEU A 476 9.62 39.20 -13.29
C LEU A 476 9.75 40.04 -14.58
N THR A 477 9.91 39.39 -15.72
CA THR A 477 9.93 40.08 -17.01
C THR A 477 8.55 40.66 -17.34
N PRO A 478 8.47 41.78 -18.09
CA PRO A 478 7.15 42.25 -18.55
C PRO A 478 6.43 41.21 -19.38
N GLY A 479 5.18 40.88 -19.02
CA GLY A 479 4.39 39.84 -19.67
C GLY A 479 3.44 39.13 -18.72
N THR A 480 2.87 38.05 -19.21
CA THR A 480 1.98 37.17 -18.40
C THR A 480 2.75 35.91 -18.01
N HIS A 481 2.76 35.61 -16.73
CA HIS A 481 3.40 34.49 -16.11
C HIS A 481 2.35 33.54 -15.53
N SER A 482 2.58 32.22 -15.63
CA SER A 482 1.71 31.20 -15.08
C SER A 482 2.48 30.47 -13.96
N ILE A 483 2.38 31.01 -12.76
CA ILE A 483 3.15 30.53 -11.61
C ILE A 483 2.43 29.39 -10.91
N HIS A 484 3.13 28.30 -10.64
CA HIS A 484 2.65 27.22 -9.77
C HIS A 484 3.78 26.73 -8.86
N ALA A 485 3.39 26.13 -7.73
CA ALA A 485 4.30 25.56 -6.75
C ALA A 485 4.08 24.05 -6.68
N ARG A 486 5.15 23.26 -6.77
CA ARG A 486 5.12 21.82 -6.62
C ARG A 486 5.85 21.41 -5.35
N TYR A 487 5.13 20.85 -4.41
CA TYR A 487 5.71 20.12 -3.29
C TYR A 487 6.29 18.79 -3.80
N ASN A 488 7.55 18.49 -3.49
CA ASN A 488 8.26 17.34 -4.04
C ASN A 488 7.94 16.03 -3.28
N GLY A 489 7.23 16.13 -2.15
CA GLY A 489 6.93 15.01 -1.27
C GLY A 489 8.04 14.69 -0.29
N ASP A 490 7.72 13.87 0.71
CA ASP A 490 8.65 13.22 1.65
C ASP A 490 8.23 11.77 1.89
N SER A 491 8.80 11.09 2.88
CA SER A 491 8.48 9.68 3.21
C SER A 491 7.04 9.46 3.66
N ASN A 492 6.35 10.50 4.17
CA ASN A 492 5.03 10.41 4.79
C ASN A 492 3.96 11.19 4.04
N CYS A 493 4.36 12.14 3.21
CA CYS A 493 3.49 13.04 2.45
C CYS A 493 3.79 12.92 0.95
N PRO A 494 2.82 12.53 0.10
CA PRO A 494 3.01 12.49 -1.34
C PRO A 494 3.21 13.89 -1.92
N SER A 495 3.78 13.96 -3.14
CA SER A 495 3.91 15.22 -3.86
C SER A 495 2.55 15.81 -4.27
N SER A 496 2.45 17.13 -4.28
CA SER A 496 1.26 17.85 -4.76
C SER A 496 1.64 19.14 -5.49
N THR A 497 0.73 19.65 -6.33
CA THR A 497 0.96 20.87 -7.11
C THR A 497 -0.20 21.82 -6.89
N SER A 498 0.13 23.12 -6.68
CA SER A 498 -0.89 24.17 -6.57
C SER A 498 -1.59 24.41 -7.90
N ASN A 499 -2.79 24.96 -7.87
CA ASN A 499 -3.38 25.56 -9.04
C ASN A 499 -2.45 26.68 -9.57
N PRO A 500 -2.31 26.86 -10.90
CA PRO A 500 -1.52 27.94 -11.47
C PRO A 500 -2.16 29.30 -11.17
N THR A 501 -1.33 30.28 -10.77
CA THR A 501 -1.72 31.67 -10.55
C THR A 501 -1.17 32.53 -11.68
N THR A 502 -2.05 33.26 -12.36
CA THR A 502 -1.63 34.20 -13.41
C THR A 502 -1.12 35.49 -12.77
N VAL A 503 0.11 35.87 -13.11
CA VAL A 503 0.74 37.14 -12.71
C VAL A 503 1.05 37.95 -13.96
N THR A 504 0.55 39.17 -14.04
CA THR A 504 0.82 40.05 -15.20
C THR A 504 1.67 41.24 -14.78
N VAL A 505 2.86 41.37 -15.40
CA VAL A 505 3.74 42.50 -15.25
C VAL A 505 3.54 43.44 -16.43
N PRO A 506 3.10 44.68 -16.23
CA PRO A 506 2.89 45.61 -17.32
C PRO A 506 4.20 45.95 -18.05
N LYS A 507 4.15 46.29 -19.33
CA LYS A 507 5.32 46.82 -20.04
C LYS A 507 5.62 48.19 -19.51
N PRO A 508 6.90 48.55 -19.33
CA PRO A 508 7.28 49.94 -18.99
C PRO A 508 6.72 50.90 -20.01
N THR A 509 5.89 51.83 -19.57
CA THR A 509 5.47 52.93 -20.41
C THR A 509 6.62 53.95 -20.51
N ILE A 510 7.19 54.10 -21.70
CA ILE A 510 8.12 55.19 -21.94
C ILE A 510 7.32 56.47 -21.83
N PRO A 511 7.65 57.44 -20.93
CA PRO A 511 6.95 58.70 -20.92
C PRO A 511 7.19 59.37 -22.29
N VAL A 512 6.15 59.59 -23.04
CA VAL A 512 6.23 60.47 -24.23
C VAL A 512 6.37 61.88 -23.68
N THR A 513 7.63 62.34 -23.50
CA THR A 513 7.89 63.75 -23.27
C THR A 513 7.58 64.48 -24.58
N GLY A 514 6.30 64.75 -24.77
CA GLY A 514 5.86 65.66 -25.82
C GLY A 514 6.29 67.08 -25.46
N THR A 515 7.43 67.53 -25.93
CA THR A 515 7.69 68.93 -26.08
C THR A 515 6.77 69.41 -27.20
N SER A 516 5.71 70.14 -26.83
CA SER A 516 4.92 70.92 -27.75
C SER A 516 5.84 71.99 -28.37
N LEU A 517 6.28 71.74 -29.61
CA LEU A 517 6.92 72.81 -30.40
C LEU A 517 5.81 73.85 -30.73
N PRO A 518 6.09 75.17 -30.46
CA PRO A 518 5.13 76.20 -30.86
C PRO A 518 5.07 76.28 -32.39
N THR A 519 3.88 76.23 -32.94
CA THR A 519 3.55 76.39 -34.36
C THR A 519 3.91 77.79 -34.79
N ILE A 520 5.05 77.96 -35.48
CA ILE A 520 5.33 79.19 -36.25
C ILE A 520 4.77 78.97 -37.68
N LEU A 521 3.64 79.60 -37.96
CA LEU A 521 3.13 79.77 -39.32
C LEU A 521 4.03 80.76 -40.07
N THR A 522 4.78 80.32 -41.10
CA THR A 522 5.25 81.16 -42.17
C THR A 522 4.93 80.51 -43.50
N ALA A 523 4.11 81.21 -44.25
CA ALA A 523 3.73 80.91 -45.64
C ALA A 523 4.98 81.08 -46.54
N GLY A 524 5.15 80.19 -47.52
CA GLY A 524 6.06 80.46 -48.62
C GLY A 524 6.47 79.27 -49.47
N SER A 525 5.83 79.16 -50.59
CA SER A 525 6.41 78.77 -51.90
C SER A 525 6.69 77.28 -52.20
N LEU A 526 5.84 76.81 -53.06
CA LEU A 526 5.93 75.73 -54.02
C LEU A 526 7.24 75.71 -54.82
N LEU A 527 8.03 74.61 -54.78
CA LEU A 527 8.91 74.30 -55.92
C LEU A 527 8.98 72.76 -56.08
N THR A 528 8.47 72.37 -57.24
CA THR A 528 8.61 71.02 -57.79
C THR A 528 10.00 70.80 -58.35
N LEU A 529 10.63 69.68 -58.11
CA LEU A 529 11.67 69.12 -58.99
C LEU A 529 11.67 67.60 -58.89
N THR A 530 11.44 67.04 -60.04
CA THR A 530 11.55 65.63 -60.43
C THR A 530 12.99 65.16 -60.47
N GLY A 531 13.21 63.86 -60.20
CA GLY A 531 14.21 63.17 -60.98
C GLY A 531 15.20 62.24 -60.23
N ALA A 532 15.14 61.01 -60.68
CA ALA A 532 16.21 60.08 -60.92
C ALA A 532 16.58 59.04 -59.85
N ALA A 533 16.18 57.83 -60.19
CA ALA A 533 16.74 56.57 -59.71
C ALA A 533 18.21 56.42 -60.04
N LEU A 534 18.98 55.81 -59.17
CA LEU A 534 20.18 55.05 -59.59
C LEU A 534 20.34 53.77 -58.76
N ILE A 535 20.21 52.67 -59.46
CA ILE A 535 20.58 51.32 -59.08
C ILE A 535 22.09 51.17 -59.21
N LEU A 536 22.79 50.58 -58.27
CA LEU A 536 24.01 49.82 -58.56
C LEU A 536 24.21 48.71 -57.55
N ALA A 537 24.24 47.53 -58.12
CA ALA A 537 24.49 46.21 -57.52
C ALA A 537 26.00 45.86 -57.56
N HIS A 538 26.33 44.81 -56.81
CA HIS A 538 27.49 43.91 -56.97
C HIS A 538 28.75 44.26 -56.11
N ARG A 539 29.36 43.37 -55.32
CA ARG A 539 29.91 42.02 -55.64
C ARG A 539 30.43 41.32 -54.36
N ARG A 540 30.05 40.10 -54.19
CA ARG A 540 30.76 38.86 -53.88
C ARG A 540 32.27 38.85 -53.49
N ARG A 541 32.54 38.18 -52.30
CA ARG A 541 33.48 37.08 -51.97
C ARG A 541 34.99 37.19 -52.34
N PRO A 542 35.92 36.39 -51.73
CA PRO A 542 35.81 35.23 -50.83
C PRO A 542 36.87 35.15 -49.69
N ALA A 543 36.68 34.28 -48.73
CA ALA A 543 37.43 33.18 -48.10
C ALA A 543 38.98 33.13 -48.04
N HIS A 544 39.38 32.57 -46.90
CA HIS A 544 40.52 31.74 -46.44
C HIS A 544 41.13 32.34 -45.17
N GLY A 545 41.30 31.69 -44.06
CA GLY A 545 41.77 30.37 -43.78
C GLY A 545 42.99 30.46 -42.88
N ALA A 546 42.87 29.99 -41.71
CA ALA A 546 43.85 29.23 -40.96
C ALA A 546 43.14 28.62 -39.71
#